data_61351caf61d8996e2c2638a86a62e6ab
#
_entry.id   61351caf61d8996e2c2638a86a62e6ab
#
_cell.length_a   1.000
_cell.length_b   1.000
_cell.length_c   1.000
_cell.angle_alpha   90.00
_cell.angle_beta   90.00
_cell.angle_gamma   90.00
#
_symmetry.space_group_name_H-M   'P 1'
#
loop_
_entity.id
_entity.type
_entity.pdbx_description
1 polymer ?
#
loop_
_entity_poly.entity_id
_entity_poly.type
_entity_poly.pdbx_seq_one_letter_code
_entity_poly.pdbx_strand_id
1 'polypeptide(L)'
;MDNKDLKKFIINFIKTKEKESPNKDYIEYSYYELKVKANLTEEEIDELLRVSRDYFQNKDYNVYFTNAEFDYCGQRRKVESNDYMVAIKG
;
A
#
# COMPACT_ATOMS: atom_id res chain seq x y z
N MET A 1 2.05 12.50 14.81
CA MET A 1 3.42 12.09 14.41
C MET A 1 4.03 13.26 13.66
N ASP A 2 5.25 13.65 13.97
CA ASP A 2 5.89 14.72 13.22
C ASP A 2 6.41 14.20 11.87
N ASN A 3 6.82 15.12 10.99
CA ASN A 3 7.21 14.77 9.62
C ASN A 3 8.40 13.82 9.56
N LYS A 4 9.35 13.97 10.48
CA LYS A 4 10.55 13.14 10.52
C LYS A 4 10.21 11.70 10.94
N ASP A 5 9.38 11.56 11.95
CA ASP A 5 8.92 10.27 12.44
C ASP A 5 8.02 9.59 11.42
N LEU A 6 7.17 10.37 10.76
CA LEU A 6 6.30 9.85 9.70
C LEU A 6 7.10 9.28 8.54
N LYS A 7 8.15 9.97 8.10
CA LYS A 7 9.02 9.47 7.01
C LYS A 7 9.66 8.14 7.39
N LYS A 8 10.18 8.02 8.60
CA LYS A 8 10.77 6.77 9.10
C LYS A 8 9.73 5.66 9.15
N PHE A 9 8.54 5.98 9.65
CA PHE A 9 7.45 5.01 9.71
C PHE A 9 7.08 4.50 8.33
N ILE A 10 6.92 5.40 7.37
CA ILE A 10 6.55 5.04 6.00
C ILE A 10 7.58 4.10 5.37
N ILE A 11 8.85 4.44 5.47
CA ILE A 11 9.94 3.63 4.91
C ILE A 11 9.94 2.24 5.54
N ASN A 12 9.84 2.17 6.87
CA ASN A 12 9.80 0.90 7.58
C ASN A 12 8.56 0.08 7.22
N PHE A 13 7.42 0.73 7.07
CA PHE A 13 6.17 0.07 6.69
C PHE A 13 6.29 -0.56 5.30
N ILE A 14 6.82 0.18 4.33
CA ILE A 14 7.01 -0.32 2.96
C ILE A 14 7.93 -1.55 2.97
N LYS A 15 9.07 -1.46 3.65
CA LYS A 15 10.04 -2.57 3.72
C LYS A 15 9.45 -3.79 4.42
N THR A 16 8.68 -3.58 5.47
CA THR A 16 8.00 -4.65 6.20
C THR A 16 6.97 -5.35 5.30
N LYS A 17 6.19 -4.59 4.56
CA LYS A 17 5.20 -5.15 3.64
C LYS A 17 5.86 -5.99 2.55
N GLU A 18 6.95 -5.53 1.99
CA GLU A 18 7.70 -6.31 1.00
C GLU A 18 8.23 -7.62 1.58
N LYS A 19 8.75 -7.56 2.80
CA LYS A 19 9.35 -8.72 3.47
C LYS A 19 8.30 -9.75 3.89
N GLU A 20 7.16 -9.29 4.38
CA GLU A 20 6.10 -10.16 4.92
C GLU A 20 5.14 -10.68 3.87
N SER A 21 5.16 -10.11 2.66
CA SER A 21 4.24 -10.53 1.61
C SER A 21 4.52 -11.99 1.22
N PRO A 22 3.52 -12.89 1.34
CA PRO A 22 3.69 -14.28 0.93
C PRO A 22 3.89 -14.41 -0.58
N ASN A 23 3.36 -13.47 -1.34
CA ASN A 23 3.56 -13.35 -2.78
C ASN A 23 4.18 -11.98 -3.06
N LYS A 24 5.47 -11.97 -3.44
CA LYS A 24 6.21 -10.73 -3.67
C LYS A 24 5.70 -9.93 -4.87
N ASP A 25 4.88 -10.53 -5.71
CA ASP A 25 4.27 -9.85 -6.85
C ASP A 25 2.96 -9.16 -6.50
N TYR A 26 2.47 -9.34 -5.28
CA TYR A 26 1.20 -8.78 -4.83
C TYR A 26 1.33 -8.24 -3.41
N ILE A 27 1.13 -6.93 -3.26
CA ILE A 27 1.22 -6.25 -1.96
C ILE A 27 -0.06 -5.46 -1.76
N GLU A 28 -0.67 -5.59 -0.57
CA GLU A 28 -1.90 -4.86 -0.26
C GLU A 28 -1.77 -4.12 1.07
N TYR A 29 -2.40 -2.95 1.15
CA TYR A 29 -2.51 -2.14 2.35
C TYR A 29 -3.97 -2.09 2.76
N SER A 30 -4.30 -2.61 3.94
CA SER A 30 -5.67 -2.65 4.41
C SER A 30 -6.02 -1.45 5.28
N TYR A 31 -7.31 -1.15 5.36
CA TYR A 31 -7.85 -0.14 6.28
C TYR A 31 -7.45 -0.46 7.73
N TYR A 32 -7.58 -1.72 8.11
CA TYR A 32 -7.27 -2.16 9.47
C TYR A 32 -5.83 -1.88 9.86
N GLU A 33 -4.88 -2.17 8.98
CA GLU A 33 -3.46 -1.93 9.25
C GLU A 33 -3.15 -0.46 9.48
N LEU A 34 -3.72 0.42 8.69
CA LEU A 34 -3.38 1.83 8.73
C LEU A 34 -4.20 2.61 9.76
N LYS A 35 -5.49 2.38 9.81
CA LYS A 35 -6.40 3.15 10.66
C LYS A 35 -6.43 2.62 12.09
N VAL A 36 -6.43 1.31 12.27
CA VAL A 36 -6.59 0.67 13.57
C VAL A 36 -5.25 0.32 14.20
N LYS A 37 -4.45 -0.51 13.54
CA LYS A 37 -3.16 -0.95 14.12
C LYS A 37 -2.14 0.18 14.22
N ALA A 38 -1.94 0.93 13.16
CA ALA A 38 -0.98 2.04 13.14
C ALA A 38 -1.56 3.34 13.70
N ASN A 39 -2.88 3.41 13.81
CA ASN A 39 -3.59 4.59 14.35
C ASN A 39 -3.19 5.89 13.64
N LEU A 40 -3.12 5.84 12.31
CA LEU A 40 -2.74 7.00 11.52
C LEU A 40 -3.95 7.92 11.26
N THR A 41 -3.67 9.21 11.16
CA THR A 41 -4.67 10.19 10.71
C THR A 41 -4.87 10.06 9.20
N GLU A 42 -5.96 10.63 8.68
CA GLU A 42 -6.22 10.63 7.24
C GLU A 42 -5.08 11.27 6.46
N GLU A 43 -4.51 12.36 6.96
CA GLU A 43 -3.38 13.03 6.32
C GLU A 43 -2.14 12.16 6.29
N GLU A 44 -1.87 11.44 7.38
CA GLU A 44 -0.75 10.51 7.46
C GLU A 44 -0.93 9.34 6.50
N ILE A 45 -2.14 8.83 6.39
CA ILE A 45 -2.47 7.76 5.45
C ILE A 45 -2.26 8.24 4.01
N ASP A 46 -2.74 9.43 3.68
CA ASP A 46 -2.57 9.99 2.34
C ASP A 46 -1.09 10.11 1.96
N GLU A 47 -0.27 10.58 2.88
CA GLU A 47 1.18 10.69 2.66
C GLU A 47 1.82 9.31 2.47
N LEU A 48 1.46 8.34 3.31
CA LEU A 48 1.96 6.98 3.21
C LEU A 48 1.59 6.35 1.86
N LEU A 49 0.35 6.53 1.42
CA LEU A 49 -0.10 5.99 0.15
C LEU A 49 0.64 6.63 -1.03
N ARG A 50 0.85 7.94 -0.98
CA ARG A 50 1.56 8.66 -2.03
C ARG A 50 3.01 8.19 -2.15
N VAL A 51 3.71 8.10 -1.04
CA VAL A 51 5.10 7.64 -1.03
C VAL A 51 5.20 6.18 -1.48
N SER A 52 4.28 5.35 -1.01
CA SER A 52 4.24 3.92 -1.38
C SER A 52 3.97 3.75 -2.86
N ARG A 53 3.04 4.53 -3.43
CA ARG A 53 2.77 4.50 -4.86
C ARG A 53 4.04 4.78 -5.67
N ASP A 54 4.74 5.86 -5.33
CA ASP A 54 5.96 6.24 -6.04
C ASP A 54 7.03 5.16 -5.92
N TYR A 55 7.20 4.61 -4.73
CA TYR A 55 8.16 3.55 -4.47
C TYR A 55 7.88 2.31 -5.32
N PHE A 56 6.64 1.82 -5.33
CA PHE A 56 6.30 0.61 -6.05
C PHE A 56 6.27 0.83 -7.57
N GLN A 57 5.82 1.99 -8.04
CA GLN A 57 5.87 2.30 -9.48
C GLN A 57 7.30 2.33 -10.00
N ASN A 58 8.24 2.81 -9.21
CA ASN A 58 9.66 2.80 -9.58
C ASN A 58 10.26 1.39 -9.62
N LYS A 59 9.58 0.41 -9.04
CA LYS A 59 9.96 -1.00 -9.06
C LYS A 59 9.13 -1.83 -10.02
N ASP A 60 8.49 -1.19 -10.99
CA ASP A 60 7.67 -1.84 -12.01
C ASP A 60 6.40 -2.52 -11.50
N TYR A 61 5.89 -2.05 -10.37
CA TYR A 61 4.56 -2.45 -9.90
C TYR A 61 3.50 -1.55 -10.51
N ASN A 62 2.34 -2.14 -10.80
CA ASN A 62 1.13 -1.39 -11.09
C ASN A 62 0.40 -1.15 -9.78
N VAL A 63 0.08 0.11 -9.48
CA VAL A 63 -0.53 0.50 -8.20
C VAL A 63 -1.99 0.87 -8.43
N TYR A 64 -2.87 0.31 -7.61
CA TYR A 64 -4.32 0.54 -7.67
C TYR A 64 -4.81 0.97 -6.29
N PHE A 65 -5.70 1.96 -6.28
CA PHE A 65 -6.32 2.45 -5.04
C PHE A 65 -7.74 1.90 -4.90
N THR A 66 -8.35 2.14 -3.75
CA THR A 66 -9.72 1.70 -3.44
C THR A 66 -10.67 1.94 -4.61
N ASN A 67 -11.49 0.95 -4.93
CA ASN A 67 -12.47 0.94 -6.03
C ASN A 67 -11.88 0.82 -7.43
N ALA A 68 -10.58 0.61 -7.55
CA ALA A 68 -9.96 0.30 -8.85
C ALA A 68 -10.18 -1.17 -9.21
N GLU A 69 -10.21 -1.46 -10.51
CA GLU A 69 -10.21 -2.83 -11.02
C GLU A 69 -8.86 -3.13 -11.65
N PHE A 70 -8.41 -4.37 -11.52
CA PHE A 70 -7.15 -4.81 -12.11
C PHE A 70 -7.22 -6.27 -12.52
N ASP A 71 -6.30 -6.68 -13.40
CA ASP A 71 -6.13 -8.09 -13.77
C ASP A 71 -4.97 -8.68 -12.98
N TYR A 72 -5.25 -9.79 -12.31
CA TYR A 72 -4.23 -10.56 -11.59
C TYR A 72 -4.39 -12.02 -11.91
N CYS A 73 -3.35 -12.63 -12.45
CA CYS A 73 -3.35 -14.03 -12.87
C CYS A 73 -4.51 -14.38 -13.83
N GLY A 74 -4.85 -13.45 -14.71
CA GLY A 74 -5.93 -13.63 -15.68
C GLY A 74 -7.33 -13.45 -15.12
N GLN A 75 -7.45 -12.98 -13.89
CA GLN A 75 -8.74 -12.70 -13.25
C GLN A 75 -8.88 -11.22 -12.98
N ARG A 76 -10.04 -10.65 -13.35
CA ARG A 76 -10.37 -9.28 -12.97
C ARG A 76 -10.80 -9.27 -11.51
N ARG A 77 -10.15 -8.41 -10.74
CA ARG A 77 -10.44 -8.27 -9.32
C ARG A 77 -10.58 -6.81 -8.97
N LYS A 78 -11.54 -6.51 -8.11
CA LYS A 78 -11.75 -5.16 -7.60
C LYS A 78 -11.03 -5.00 -6.27
N VAL A 79 -10.39 -3.85 -6.08
CA VAL A 79 -9.83 -3.49 -4.77
C VAL A 79 -10.99 -3.24 -3.83
N GLU A 80 -11.01 -3.97 -2.71
CA GLU A 80 -12.11 -3.90 -1.75
C GLU A 80 -12.16 -2.54 -1.03
N SER A 81 -13.32 -2.18 -0.54
CA SER A 81 -13.50 -0.90 0.14
C SER A 81 -12.69 -0.78 1.44
N ASN A 82 -12.30 -1.90 2.03
CA ASN A 82 -11.44 -1.94 3.21
C ASN A 82 -9.95 -2.01 2.88
N ASP A 83 -9.60 -2.04 1.61
CA ASP A 83 -8.21 -1.95 1.16
C ASP A 83 -7.96 -0.53 0.68
N TYR A 84 -6.84 0.05 1.08
CA TYR A 84 -6.45 1.36 0.59
C TYR A 84 -5.69 1.29 -0.73
N MET A 85 -4.83 0.30 -0.88
CA MET A 85 -3.93 0.22 -2.02
C MET A 85 -3.53 -1.22 -2.30
N VAL A 86 -3.39 -1.54 -3.58
CA VAL A 86 -2.83 -2.81 -4.04
C VAL A 86 -1.73 -2.50 -5.05
N ALA A 87 -0.57 -3.15 -4.92
CA ALA A 87 0.53 -3.06 -5.86
C ALA A 87 0.81 -4.44 -6.43
N ILE A 88 0.82 -4.54 -7.76
CA ILE A 88 0.99 -5.80 -8.47
C ILE A 88 2.15 -5.65 -9.44
N LYS A 89 3.13 -6.53 -9.35
CA LYS A 89 4.30 -6.50 -10.21
C LYS A 89 3.89 -6.88 -11.63
N GLY A 90 4.19 -5.98 -12.55
CA GLY A 90 3.88 -6.17 -13.97
C GLY A 90 4.90 -6.98 -14.73
#